data_4948a7919617970497c42d95a42ea7a4
#
_entry.id   4948a7919617970497c42d95a42ea7a4
#
_cell.length_a   1.000
_cell.length_b   1.000
_cell.length_c   1.000
_cell.angle_alpha   90.00
_cell.angle_beta   90.00
_cell.angle_gamma   90.00
#
_symmetry.space_group_name_H-M   'P 1'
#
loop_
_entity.id
_entity.type
_entity.pdbx_description
1 polymer ?
#
loop_
_entity_poly.entity_id
_entity_poly.type
_entity_poly.pdbx_seq_one_letter_code
_entity_poly.pdbx_strand_id
1 'polypeptide(L)'
;MKYYIKDGTQEKGPLTVDELKRLKISKTTMVRFIDSENWIQAGDRKELKVIFKRRFRVINVLILLILLLITGFSILLYLNKSQLKSSQVNPFIEEIEEQLPPPPSIDYSISQHDKRFFRELFKDCNLSGKKDELVESCNYSNSILRNKAVSIAGKDEGTYNLGQICNIFDYCYNNWKYVNDPRGSEIVEYASNTISNGLNGDCDDFAVLVCSMILSIGGEARINYAYDSDSGHAFTEVNIGQTKVSDYISKRYKDIYDGSGIWTRTDPEGNKWLNLDWFANHPGGKYFNYINGTTFYILQNYCNDF
;
A
#
# COMPACT_ATOMS: atom_id res chain seq x y z
N MET A 1 24.30 -15.64 56.22
CA MET A 1 24.31 -14.21 55.85
C MET A 1 22.89 -13.72 55.73
N LYS A 2 22.56 -12.62 56.41
CA LYS A 2 21.21 -12.01 56.33
C LYS A 2 21.31 -10.57 55.87
N TYR A 3 20.29 -10.11 55.15
CA TYR A 3 20.24 -8.81 54.51
C TYR A 3 18.92 -8.09 54.80
N TYR A 4 18.96 -6.78 54.84
CA TYR A 4 17.79 -5.93 54.73
C TYR A 4 17.66 -5.44 53.28
N ILE A 5 16.43 -5.25 52.80
CA ILE A 5 16.13 -4.65 51.52
C ILE A 5 15.32 -3.37 51.69
N LYS A 6 15.50 -2.40 50.81
CA LYS A 6 14.59 -1.24 50.72
C LYS A 6 13.44 -1.55 49.76
N ASP A 7 12.22 -1.38 50.26
CA ASP A 7 10.98 -1.44 49.50
C ASP A 7 10.27 -0.08 49.67
N GLY A 8 10.53 0.82 48.72
CA GLY A 8 10.17 2.23 48.87
C GLY A 8 10.91 2.88 50.03
N THR A 9 10.18 3.39 51.03
CA THR A 9 10.71 4.02 52.26
C THR A 9 10.88 3.04 53.43
N GLN A 10 10.41 1.79 53.30
CA GLN A 10 10.45 0.80 54.38
C GLN A 10 11.64 -0.17 54.25
N GLU A 11 12.24 -0.53 55.39
CA GLU A 11 13.23 -1.60 55.45
C GLU A 11 12.55 -2.93 55.76
N LYS A 12 12.87 -3.97 54.98
CA LYS A 12 12.35 -5.31 55.15
C LYS A 12 13.49 -6.30 55.39
N GLY A 13 13.44 -7.04 56.48
CA GLY A 13 14.45 -8.03 56.85
C GLY A 13 14.50 -8.26 58.34
N PRO A 14 15.48 -9.04 58.83
CA PRO A 14 16.62 -9.61 58.07
C PRO A 14 16.25 -10.86 57.30
N LEU A 15 16.63 -10.90 56.01
CA LEU A 15 16.32 -11.93 55.03
C LEU A 15 17.56 -12.74 54.63
N THR A 16 17.42 -14.02 54.49
CA THR A 16 18.46 -14.93 53.95
C THR A 16 18.55 -14.78 52.41
N VAL A 17 19.64 -15.30 51.80
CA VAL A 17 19.82 -15.31 50.33
C VAL A 17 18.70 -16.08 49.63
N ASP A 18 18.19 -17.17 50.24
CA ASP A 18 17.08 -17.94 49.64
C ASP A 18 15.75 -17.20 49.74
N GLU A 19 15.50 -16.42 50.76
CA GLU A 19 14.34 -15.55 50.88
C GLU A 19 14.39 -14.41 49.85
N LEU A 20 15.57 -13.78 49.68
CA LEU A 20 15.81 -12.78 48.64
C LEU A 20 15.53 -13.33 47.24
N LYS A 21 15.91 -14.61 47.01
CA LYS A 21 15.63 -15.31 45.74
C LYS A 21 14.15 -15.56 45.51
N ARG A 22 13.38 -15.92 46.57
CA ARG A 22 11.92 -16.10 46.52
C ARG A 22 11.19 -14.78 46.25
N LEU A 23 11.70 -13.68 46.80
CA LEU A 23 11.19 -12.34 46.60
C LEU A 23 11.49 -11.77 45.20
N LYS A 24 12.27 -12.50 44.35
CA LYS A 24 12.62 -12.12 42.96
C LYS A 24 13.22 -10.70 42.89
N ILE A 25 14.06 -10.31 43.82
CA ILE A 25 14.71 -9.00 43.83
C ILE A 25 15.45 -8.73 42.52
N SER A 26 15.53 -7.43 42.12
CA SER A 26 16.29 -6.98 40.97
C SER A 26 17.76 -6.71 41.32
N LYS A 27 18.62 -6.58 40.28
CA LYS A 27 20.02 -6.16 40.50
C LYS A 27 20.13 -4.76 41.11
N THR A 28 19.14 -3.91 40.86
CA THR A 28 19.09 -2.52 41.37
C THR A 28 18.44 -2.42 42.74
N THR A 29 17.90 -3.52 43.29
CA THR A 29 17.33 -3.52 44.63
C THR A 29 18.44 -3.17 45.65
N MET A 30 18.21 -2.15 46.49
CA MET A 30 19.15 -1.76 47.54
C MET A 30 19.12 -2.78 48.66
N VAL A 31 20.28 -3.30 49.01
CA VAL A 31 20.47 -4.30 50.06
C VAL A 31 21.53 -3.81 51.06
N ARG A 32 21.32 -4.13 52.32
CA ARG A 32 22.24 -3.86 53.41
C ARG A 32 22.51 -5.16 54.20
N PHE A 33 23.76 -5.47 54.44
CA PHE A 33 24.12 -6.58 55.34
C PHE A 33 23.76 -6.25 56.80
N ILE A 34 23.35 -7.26 57.56
CA ILE A 34 22.85 -7.05 58.94
C ILE A 34 23.83 -6.24 59.83
N ASP A 35 25.13 -6.44 59.65
CA ASP A 35 26.20 -5.81 60.43
C ASP A 35 26.84 -4.60 59.73
N SER A 36 26.16 -4.01 58.72
CA SER A 36 26.66 -2.88 57.95
C SER A 36 25.58 -1.81 57.83
N GLU A 37 25.98 -0.54 57.91
CA GLU A 37 25.08 0.59 57.69
C GLU A 37 24.96 0.98 56.19
N ASN A 38 25.85 0.46 55.34
CA ASN A 38 25.95 0.85 53.96
C ASN A 38 24.97 0.08 53.07
N TRP A 39 24.12 0.83 52.34
CA TRP A 39 23.24 0.32 51.33
C TRP A 39 23.94 0.25 49.97
N ILE A 40 23.89 -0.90 49.31
CA ILE A 40 24.44 -1.08 47.95
C ILE A 40 23.45 -1.84 47.09
N GLN A 41 23.62 -1.79 45.80
CA GLN A 41 22.77 -2.57 44.88
C GLN A 41 23.05 -4.06 44.98
N ALA A 42 22.01 -4.88 44.93
CA ALA A 42 22.12 -6.34 45.04
C ALA A 42 23.02 -6.93 43.93
N GLY A 43 23.06 -6.30 42.75
CA GLY A 43 23.92 -6.68 41.63
C GLY A 43 25.41 -6.54 41.89
N ASP A 44 25.81 -5.66 42.80
CA ASP A 44 27.21 -5.38 43.14
C ASP A 44 27.75 -6.30 44.22
N ARG A 45 26.88 -6.98 44.98
CA ARG A 45 27.27 -7.98 45.94
C ARG A 45 27.67 -9.30 45.30
N LYS A 46 28.91 -9.73 45.48
CA LYS A 46 29.44 -10.98 44.93
C LYS A 46 28.59 -12.19 45.31
N GLU A 47 28.14 -12.23 46.56
CA GLU A 47 27.36 -13.31 47.15
C GLU A 47 25.95 -13.43 46.54
N LEU A 48 25.38 -12.32 46.09
CA LEU A 48 24.04 -12.28 45.49
C LEU A 48 24.05 -12.50 43.98
N LYS A 49 25.23 -12.49 43.33
CA LYS A 49 25.35 -12.76 41.89
C LYS A 49 24.82 -14.15 41.48
N VAL A 50 24.81 -15.10 42.39
CA VAL A 50 24.26 -16.44 42.19
C VAL A 50 22.76 -16.41 41.90
N ILE A 51 22.03 -15.46 42.51
CA ILE A 51 20.57 -15.31 42.30
C ILE A 51 20.26 -14.93 40.82
N PHE A 52 21.14 -14.14 40.19
CA PHE A 52 20.94 -13.57 38.88
C PHE A 52 21.51 -14.45 37.71
N LYS A 53 22.54 -15.26 37.99
CA LYS A 53 23.20 -16.11 36.96
C LYS A 53 22.26 -17.14 36.29
N ARG A 54 21.31 -17.70 37.05
CA ARG A 54 20.44 -18.77 36.55
C ARG A 54 19.38 -18.27 35.58
N ARG A 55 18.94 -17.02 35.70
CA ARG A 55 17.93 -16.41 34.83
C ARG A 55 18.46 -16.13 33.44
N PHE A 56 19.74 -15.81 33.31
CA PHE A 56 20.39 -15.48 32.05
C PHE A 56 20.52 -16.71 31.12
N ARG A 57 20.83 -17.89 31.67
CA ARG A 57 20.94 -19.13 30.89
C ARG A 57 19.59 -19.61 30.32
N VAL A 58 18.52 -19.49 31.09
CA VAL A 58 17.17 -19.92 30.63
C VAL A 58 16.67 -18.99 29.51
N ILE A 59 16.88 -17.68 29.64
CA ILE A 59 16.48 -16.74 28.59
C ILE A 59 17.24 -16.99 27.29
N ASN A 60 18.55 -17.22 27.36
CA ASN A 60 19.36 -17.49 26.17
C ASN A 60 18.96 -18.80 25.47
N VAL A 61 18.63 -19.84 26.23
CA VAL A 61 18.12 -21.10 25.68
C VAL A 61 16.74 -20.92 25.03
N LEU A 62 15.87 -20.12 25.64
CA LEU A 62 14.55 -19.84 25.09
C LEU A 62 14.66 -19.05 23.77
N ILE A 63 15.52 -18.04 23.71
CA ILE A 63 15.79 -17.26 22.49
C ILE A 63 16.34 -18.18 21.39
N LEU A 64 17.28 -19.06 21.71
CA LEU A 64 17.85 -19.99 20.75
C LEU A 64 16.78 -20.95 20.19
N LEU A 65 15.90 -21.48 21.04
CA LEU A 65 14.78 -22.34 20.62
C LEU A 65 13.78 -21.59 19.72
N ILE A 66 13.47 -20.33 20.01
CA ILE A 66 12.59 -19.49 19.17
C ILE A 66 13.23 -19.26 17.80
N LEU A 67 14.53 -18.96 17.74
CA LEU A 67 15.24 -18.78 16.49
C LEU A 67 15.26 -20.07 15.64
N LEU A 68 15.45 -21.22 16.27
CA LEU A 68 15.40 -22.52 15.59
C LEU A 68 14.00 -22.84 15.04
N LEU A 69 12.94 -22.47 15.80
CA LEU A 69 11.56 -22.64 15.33
C LEU A 69 11.25 -21.73 14.14
N ILE A 70 11.71 -20.47 14.16
CA ILE A 70 11.50 -19.53 13.06
C ILE A 70 12.25 -20.00 11.79
N THR A 71 13.50 -20.46 11.93
CA THR A 71 14.27 -20.96 10.79
C THR A 71 13.68 -22.26 10.25
N GLY A 72 13.26 -23.18 11.12
CA GLY A 72 12.59 -24.42 10.73
C GLY A 72 11.28 -24.16 10.01
N PHE A 73 10.46 -23.23 10.49
CA PHE A 73 9.21 -22.83 9.84
C PHE A 73 9.46 -22.16 8.48
N SER A 74 10.48 -21.32 8.38
CA SER A 74 10.87 -20.69 7.10
C SER A 74 11.33 -21.72 6.07
N ILE A 75 12.10 -22.73 6.49
CA ILE A 75 12.53 -23.85 5.63
C ILE A 75 11.31 -24.68 5.21
N LEU A 76 10.39 -24.95 6.13
CA LEU A 76 9.16 -25.70 5.84
C LEU A 76 8.28 -24.96 4.81
N LEU A 77 8.12 -23.63 4.95
CA LEU A 77 7.41 -22.82 3.97
C LEU A 77 8.12 -22.81 2.61
N TYR A 78 9.45 -22.75 2.59
CA TYR A 78 10.22 -22.81 1.35
C TYR A 78 10.08 -24.17 0.65
N LEU A 79 10.19 -25.27 1.40
CA LEU A 79 10.01 -26.64 0.87
C LEU A 79 8.56 -26.89 0.43
N ASN A 80 7.57 -26.38 1.16
CA ASN A 80 6.16 -26.49 0.77
C ASN A 80 5.87 -25.68 -0.49
N LYS A 81 6.49 -24.51 -0.65
CA LYS A 81 6.40 -23.70 -1.86
C LYS A 81 7.09 -24.36 -3.07
N SER A 82 8.16 -25.10 -2.86
CA SER A 82 8.83 -25.88 -3.90
C SER A 82 8.04 -27.13 -4.30
N GLN A 83 7.37 -27.78 -3.35
CA GLN A 83 6.49 -28.93 -3.61
C GLN A 83 5.20 -28.49 -4.32
N LEU A 84 4.61 -27.35 -3.96
CA LEU A 84 3.45 -26.77 -4.68
C LEU A 84 3.80 -26.37 -6.12
N LYS A 85 5.06 -25.96 -6.39
CA LYS A 85 5.53 -25.74 -7.78
C LYS A 85 5.73 -27.02 -8.58
N SER A 86 6.02 -28.16 -7.92
CA SER A 86 6.27 -29.42 -8.62
C SER A 86 5.02 -30.31 -8.78
N SER A 87 3.96 -30.05 -8.00
CA SER A 87 2.72 -30.83 -8.06
C SER A 87 1.57 -30.19 -8.83
N GLN A 88 1.80 -29.01 -9.43
CA GLN A 88 0.80 -28.32 -10.28
C GLN A 88 1.31 -28.01 -11.70
N VAL A 89 2.17 -28.84 -12.23
CA VAL A 89 2.29 -28.93 -13.68
C VAL A 89 1.42 -30.11 -14.13
N ASN A 90 0.13 -29.83 -14.26
CA ASN A 90 -0.77 -30.69 -14.98
C ASN A 90 -0.37 -30.58 -16.47
N PRO A 91 0.12 -31.62 -17.15
CA PRO A 91 0.55 -31.54 -18.55
C PRO A 91 -0.59 -31.18 -19.50
N PHE A 92 -1.83 -31.08 -19.01
CA PHE A 92 -3.00 -30.63 -19.78
C PHE A 92 -3.22 -29.10 -19.76
N ILE A 93 -2.44 -28.34 -18.92
CA ILE A 93 -2.54 -26.85 -18.86
C ILE A 93 -1.47 -26.21 -19.74
N GLU A 94 -0.45 -26.95 -20.17
CA GLU A 94 0.60 -26.44 -21.08
C GLU A 94 0.09 -26.16 -22.51
N GLU A 95 -1.12 -26.58 -22.85
CA GLU A 95 -1.66 -26.45 -24.22
C GLU A 95 -2.68 -25.28 -24.38
N ILE A 96 -2.99 -24.52 -23.31
CA ILE A 96 -3.93 -23.38 -23.38
C ILE A 96 -3.42 -22.14 -22.59
N GLU A 97 -2.13 -21.93 -22.43
CA GLU A 97 -1.60 -20.59 -22.38
C GLU A 97 -1.57 -20.04 -23.81
N GLU A 98 -2.73 -19.76 -24.35
CA GLU A 98 -2.86 -18.90 -25.51
C GLU A 98 -2.22 -17.57 -25.08
N GLN A 99 -0.94 -17.42 -25.42
CA GLN A 99 -0.11 -16.30 -24.98
C GLN A 99 -0.90 -15.02 -25.28
N LEU A 100 -1.13 -14.21 -24.25
CA LEU A 100 -1.64 -12.87 -24.46
C LEU A 100 -0.74 -12.22 -25.51
N PRO A 101 -1.31 -11.54 -26.52
CA PRO A 101 -0.49 -10.77 -27.45
C PRO A 101 0.35 -9.79 -26.61
N PRO A 102 1.56 -9.43 -27.06
CA PRO A 102 2.36 -8.44 -26.36
C PRO A 102 1.49 -7.19 -26.15
N PRO A 103 1.53 -6.57 -24.95
CA PRO A 103 0.73 -5.40 -24.67
C PRO A 103 1.07 -4.28 -25.65
N PRO A 104 0.06 -3.63 -26.27
CA PRO A 104 0.31 -2.56 -27.21
C PRO A 104 1.05 -1.40 -26.50
N SER A 105 2.12 -0.91 -27.11
CA SER A 105 2.81 0.32 -26.65
C SER A 105 1.88 1.52 -26.85
N ILE A 106 1.94 2.45 -25.92
CA ILE A 106 1.14 3.68 -25.96
C ILE A 106 2.04 4.83 -26.41
N ASP A 107 1.68 5.45 -27.53
CA ASP A 107 2.39 6.62 -28.06
C ASP A 107 1.70 7.91 -27.61
N TYR A 108 2.42 8.73 -26.84
CA TYR A 108 1.97 10.03 -26.35
C TYR A 108 2.47 11.21 -27.19
N SER A 109 2.69 11.07 -28.46
CA SER A 109 3.17 12.17 -29.29
C SER A 109 2.16 13.34 -29.36
N ILE A 110 1.80 13.89 -28.19
CA ILE A 110 1.01 15.13 -28.08
C ILE A 110 1.97 16.31 -28.06
N SER A 111 1.81 17.20 -29.05
CA SER A 111 2.66 18.37 -29.17
C SER A 111 2.53 19.29 -27.94
N GLN A 112 3.63 19.92 -27.55
CA GLN A 112 3.61 20.93 -26.46
C GLN A 112 2.72 22.15 -26.77
N HIS A 113 2.37 22.34 -28.02
CA HIS A 113 1.50 23.44 -28.47
C HIS A 113 0.06 23.29 -27.95
N ASP A 114 -0.45 22.06 -27.92
CA ASP A 114 -1.83 21.77 -27.51
C ASP A 114 -2.02 21.97 -26.01
N LYS A 115 -0.98 21.74 -25.19
CA LYS A 115 -1.00 21.99 -23.74
C LYS A 115 -1.22 23.47 -23.35
N ARG A 116 -0.87 24.40 -24.23
CA ARG A 116 -1.01 25.86 -24.00
C ARG A 116 -2.41 26.34 -24.30
N PHE A 117 -3.03 25.81 -25.36
CA PHE A 117 -4.37 26.15 -25.79
C PHE A 117 -5.43 25.76 -24.73
N PHE A 118 -5.31 24.60 -24.12
CA PHE A 118 -6.21 24.11 -23.08
C PHE A 118 -6.15 24.95 -21.80
N ARG A 119 -4.97 25.42 -21.42
CA ARG A 119 -4.79 26.24 -20.20
C ARG A 119 -5.55 27.57 -20.23
N GLU A 120 -5.85 28.08 -21.42
CA GLU A 120 -6.56 29.37 -21.60
C GLU A 120 -8.08 29.20 -21.74
N LEU A 121 -8.56 28.05 -22.22
CA LEU A 121 -9.98 27.83 -22.51
C LEU A 121 -10.84 27.50 -21.28
N PHE A 122 -10.27 26.98 -20.21
CA PHE A 122 -11.04 26.41 -19.08
C PHE A 122 -10.61 27.02 -17.74
N LYS A 123 -10.99 28.28 -17.50
CA LYS A 123 -10.62 29.01 -16.30
C LYS A 123 -11.54 28.80 -15.08
N ASP A 124 -12.69 28.19 -15.24
CA ASP A 124 -13.75 28.14 -14.22
C ASP A 124 -14.18 26.73 -13.86
N CYS A 125 -13.30 25.99 -13.16
CA CYS A 125 -13.78 24.84 -12.41
C CYS A 125 -14.34 25.34 -11.06
N ASN A 126 -15.63 25.26 -10.86
CA ASN A 126 -16.32 25.78 -9.66
C ASN A 126 -16.03 25.04 -8.34
N LEU A 127 -15.09 24.13 -8.33
CA LEU A 127 -14.65 23.43 -7.12
C LEU A 127 -13.35 24.08 -6.59
N SER A 128 -13.47 25.30 -6.09
CA SER A 128 -12.32 26.04 -5.53
C SER A 128 -11.67 25.24 -4.39
N GLY A 129 -10.38 24.95 -4.55
CA GLY A 129 -9.57 24.20 -3.58
C GLY A 129 -9.45 22.69 -3.88
N LYS A 130 -10.45 22.02 -4.45
CA LYS A 130 -10.40 20.58 -4.75
C LYS A 130 -9.31 20.21 -5.76
N LYS A 131 -9.09 21.06 -6.75
CA LYS A 131 -8.01 20.85 -7.73
C LYS A 131 -6.64 20.83 -7.08
N ASP A 132 -6.34 21.80 -6.21
CA ASP A 132 -5.04 21.88 -5.56
C ASP A 132 -4.85 20.73 -4.56
N GLU A 133 -5.91 20.34 -3.84
CA GLU A 133 -5.94 19.18 -2.96
C GLU A 133 -5.61 17.89 -3.74
N LEU A 134 -6.26 17.64 -4.88
CA LEU A 134 -6.00 16.46 -5.71
C LEU A 134 -4.59 16.43 -6.30
N VAL A 135 -4.09 17.59 -6.77
CA VAL A 135 -2.72 17.69 -7.28
C VAL A 135 -1.70 17.35 -6.18
N GLU A 136 -1.93 17.85 -4.98
CA GLU A 136 -1.08 17.59 -3.83
C GLU A 136 -1.16 16.12 -3.38
N SER A 137 -2.38 15.58 -3.26
CA SER A 137 -2.62 14.21 -2.82
C SER A 137 -2.09 13.16 -3.82
N CYS A 138 -2.05 13.49 -5.10
CA CYS A 138 -1.45 12.62 -6.12
C CYS A 138 0.04 12.38 -5.94
N ASN A 139 0.77 13.23 -5.30
CA ASN A 139 2.22 13.16 -4.95
C ASN A 139 3.05 12.08 -5.70
N TYR A 140 2.83 11.94 -7.02
CA TYR A 140 3.33 10.86 -7.90
C TYR A 140 4.86 10.76 -7.99
N SER A 141 5.60 11.80 -7.57
CA SER A 141 7.07 11.79 -7.44
C SER A 141 7.57 11.19 -6.13
N ASN A 142 6.69 10.84 -5.18
CA ASN A 142 7.07 10.21 -3.93
C ASN A 142 7.75 8.86 -4.17
N SER A 143 8.89 8.63 -3.52
CA SER A 143 9.72 7.44 -3.76
C SER A 143 9.04 6.13 -3.38
N ILE A 144 8.22 6.10 -2.31
CA ILE A 144 7.49 4.91 -1.87
C ILE A 144 6.47 4.52 -2.93
N LEU A 145 5.68 5.48 -3.39
CA LEU A 145 4.68 5.31 -4.43
C LEU A 145 5.32 4.85 -5.74
N ARG A 146 6.34 5.58 -6.21
CA ARG A 146 7.04 5.29 -7.46
C ARG A 146 7.68 3.90 -7.44
N ASN A 147 8.40 3.54 -6.39
CA ASN A 147 9.05 2.23 -6.30
C ASN A 147 8.02 1.10 -6.35
N LYS A 148 6.86 1.29 -5.70
CA LYS A 148 5.77 0.33 -5.76
C LYS A 148 5.17 0.22 -7.16
N ALA A 149 4.88 1.35 -7.82
CA ALA A 149 4.35 1.37 -9.18
C ALA A 149 5.30 0.70 -10.17
N VAL A 150 6.59 1.00 -10.13
CA VAL A 150 7.62 0.37 -10.97
C VAL A 150 7.70 -1.14 -10.73
N SER A 151 7.65 -1.59 -9.48
CA SER A 151 7.68 -3.02 -9.14
C SER A 151 6.47 -3.78 -9.70
N ILE A 152 5.32 -3.12 -9.79
CA ILE A 152 4.08 -3.71 -10.32
C ILE A 152 4.07 -3.67 -11.85
N ALA A 153 4.36 -2.51 -12.43
CA ALA A 153 4.39 -2.30 -13.87
C ALA A 153 5.46 -3.17 -14.56
N GLY A 154 6.60 -3.38 -13.90
CA GLY A 154 7.72 -4.16 -14.42
C GLY A 154 7.45 -5.66 -14.65
N LYS A 155 6.23 -6.15 -14.34
CA LYS A 155 5.79 -7.48 -14.76
C LYS A 155 5.58 -7.58 -16.28
N ASP A 156 5.25 -6.47 -16.92
CA ASP A 156 5.22 -6.31 -18.36
C ASP A 156 6.39 -5.41 -18.79
N GLU A 157 7.42 -6.01 -19.37
CA GLU A 157 8.65 -5.32 -19.75
C GLU A 157 8.46 -4.38 -20.94
N GLY A 158 9.38 -3.44 -21.10
CA GLY A 158 9.46 -2.53 -22.24
C GLY A 158 9.07 -1.09 -21.94
N THR A 159 8.77 -0.34 -23.02
CA THR A 159 8.26 1.03 -22.90
C THR A 159 6.86 1.03 -22.29
N TYR A 160 6.39 2.20 -21.86
CA TYR A 160 5.04 2.34 -21.31
C TYR A 160 3.97 1.70 -22.20
N ASN A 161 3.16 0.80 -21.65
CA ASN A 161 2.24 -0.02 -22.42
C ASN A 161 0.98 -0.38 -21.60
N LEU A 162 -0.02 -0.91 -22.28
CA LEU A 162 -1.31 -1.28 -21.68
C LEU A 162 -1.19 -2.36 -20.60
N GLY A 163 -0.24 -3.28 -20.73
CA GLY A 163 -0.01 -4.33 -19.72
C GLY A 163 0.41 -3.72 -18.37
N GLN A 164 1.28 -2.72 -18.40
CA GLN A 164 1.70 -1.98 -17.19
C GLN A 164 0.53 -1.25 -16.54
N ILE A 165 -0.36 -0.63 -17.34
CA ILE A 165 -1.61 -0.01 -16.85
C ILE A 165 -2.49 -1.05 -16.16
N CYS A 166 -2.73 -2.17 -16.84
CA CYS A 166 -3.56 -3.25 -16.31
C CYS A 166 -2.96 -3.84 -15.01
N ASN A 167 -1.64 -4.02 -14.94
CA ASN A 167 -0.98 -4.51 -13.73
C ASN A 167 -1.18 -3.56 -12.53
N ILE A 168 -1.10 -2.25 -12.76
CA ILE A 168 -1.37 -1.25 -11.72
C ILE A 168 -2.82 -1.32 -11.27
N PHE A 169 -3.75 -1.32 -12.20
CA PHE A 169 -5.17 -1.41 -11.89
C PHE A 169 -5.47 -2.69 -11.09
N ASP A 170 -5.05 -3.85 -11.58
CA ASP A 170 -5.27 -5.15 -10.93
C ASP A 170 -4.70 -5.19 -9.52
N TYR A 171 -3.51 -4.59 -9.33
CA TYR A 171 -2.91 -4.51 -8.00
C TYR A 171 -3.77 -3.64 -7.06
N CYS A 172 -4.16 -2.46 -7.49
CA CYS A 172 -5.00 -1.59 -6.68
C CYS A 172 -6.34 -2.25 -6.40
N TYR A 173 -7.03 -2.72 -7.43
CA TYR A 173 -8.35 -3.33 -7.34
C TYR A 173 -8.40 -4.54 -6.41
N ASN A 174 -7.48 -5.51 -6.59
CA ASN A 174 -7.48 -6.75 -5.83
C ASN A 174 -7.04 -6.62 -4.36
N ASN A 175 -6.40 -5.51 -4.01
CA ASN A 175 -5.95 -5.27 -2.63
C ASN A 175 -6.75 -4.14 -1.94
N TRP A 176 -7.69 -3.51 -2.62
CA TRP A 176 -8.47 -2.41 -2.10
C TRP A 176 -9.46 -2.86 -1.02
N LYS A 177 -9.55 -2.06 0.04
CA LYS A 177 -10.56 -2.20 1.08
C LYS A 177 -11.36 -0.91 1.12
N TYR A 178 -12.61 -0.97 0.66
CA TYR A 178 -13.47 0.21 0.65
C TYR A 178 -13.85 0.62 2.08
N VAL A 179 -13.56 1.86 2.44
CA VAL A 179 -13.88 2.45 3.74
C VAL A 179 -14.37 3.87 3.48
N ASN A 180 -15.61 4.17 3.88
CA ASN A 180 -16.15 5.52 3.72
C ASN A 180 -15.46 6.51 4.64
N ASP A 181 -15.41 7.74 4.23
CA ASP A 181 -15.06 8.89 5.03
C ASP A 181 -15.97 9.08 6.27
N PRO A 182 -15.48 9.76 7.31
CA PRO A 182 -16.32 10.14 8.44
C PRO A 182 -17.50 11.02 7.98
N ARG A 183 -18.66 10.79 8.55
CA ARG A 183 -19.84 11.57 8.18
C ARG A 183 -19.62 13.09 8.32
N GLY A 184 -19.83 13.81 7.23
CA GLY A 184 -19.72 15.27 7.17
C GLY A 184 -18.29 15.79 6.95
N SER A 185 -17.35 14.91 6.61
CA SER A 185 -16.03 15.28 6.12
C SER A 185 -15.75 14.55 4.80
N GLU A 186 -14.94 15.14 3.97
CA GLU A 186 -14.41 14.59 2.71
C GLU A 186 -12.90 14.70 2.81
N ILE A 187 -12.21 13.58 2.88
CA ILE A 187 -10.77 13.50 3.12
C ILE A 187 -10.12 12.81 1.93
N VAL A 188 -9.28 13.52 1.20
CA VAL A 188 -8.49 12.94 0.11
C VAL A 188 -7.12 12.58 0.65
N GLU A 189 -6.84 11.29 0.77
CA GLU A 189 -5.57 10.81 1.32
C GLU A 189 -4.45 10.90 0.27
N TYR A 190 -3.24 11.17 0.74
CA TYR A 190 -2.04 11.11 -0.11
C TYR A 190 -1.82 9.70 -0.65
N ALA A 191 -1.61 9.54 -1.95
CA ALA A 191 -1.39 8.23 -2.58
C ALA A 191 -0.26 7.41 -1.92
N SER A 192 0.81 8.06 -1.45
CA SER A 192 1.89 7.41 -0.72
C SER A 192 1.47 6.88 0.65
N ASN A 193 0.54 7.56 1.32
CA ASN A 193 -0.01 7.11 2.60
C ASN A 193 -0.98 5.96 2.40
N THR A 194 -1.83 6.02 1.38
CA THR A 194 -2.75 4.93 1.00
C THR A 194 -1.97 3.62 0.78
N ILE A 195 -0.83 3.66 0.07
CA ILE A 195 0.06 2.50 -0.06
C ILE A 195 0.60 2.02 1.29
N SER A 196 1.05 2.95 2.12
CA SER A 196 1.67 2.63 3.41
C SER A 196 0.67 2.09 4.43
N ASN A 197 -0.58 2.54 4.35
CA ASN A 197 -1.68 2.20 5.26
C ASN A 197 -2.48 0.94 4.84
N GLY A 198 -2.12 0.28 3.72
CA GLY A 198 -2.68 -1.03 3.32
C GLY A 198 -3.83 -0.96 2.33
N LEU A 199 -3.89 0.04 1.47
CA LEU A 199 -4.85 0.24 0.37
C LEU A 199 -6.30 0.23 0.86
N ASN A 200 -6.66 1.23 1.62
CA ASN A 200 -8.01 1.46 2.11
C ASN A 200 -8.40 2.92 1.94
N GLY A 201 -9.69 3.17 1.76
CA GLY A 201 -10.28 4.48 1.53
C GLY A 201 -11.57 4.35 0.72
N ASP A 202 -12.11 5.44 0.24
CA ASP A 202 -13.30 5.42 -0.61
C ASP A 202 -12.98 5.66 -2.10
N CYS A 203 -13.89 6.26 -2.86
CA CYS A 203 -13.74 6.33 -4.32
C CYS A 203 -12.66 7.33 -4.77
N ASP A 204 -12.48 8.45 -4.07
CA ASP A 204 -11.48 9.45 -4.45
C ASP A 204 -10.06 9.03 -4.03
N ASP A 205 -9.91 8.34 -2.90
CA ASP A 205 -8.64 7.73 -2.50
C ASP A 205 -8.17 6.68 -3.52
N PHE A 206 -9.11 5.84 -4.01
CA PHE A 206 -8.80 4.88 -5.07
C PHE A 206 -8.38 5.59 -6.35
N ALA A 207 -9.13 6.62 -6.75
CA ALA A 207 -8.84 7.39 -7.96
C ALA A 207 -7.47 8.09 -7.85
N VAL A 208 -7.17 8.73 -6.71
CA VAL A 208 -5.88 9.38 -6.45
C VAL A 208 -4.74 8.36 -6.49
N LEU A 209 -4.91 7.19 -5.89
CA LEU A 209 -3.90 6.14 -5.90
C LEU A 209 -3.59 5.66 -7.32
N VAL A 210 -4.61 5.26 -8.09
CA VAL A 210 -4.43 4.74 -9.46
C VAL A 210 -3.83 5.80 -10.37
N CYS A 211 -4.36 7.04 -10.34
CA CYS A 211 -3.82 8.17 -11.09
C CYS A 211 -2.33 8.37 -10.79
N SER A 212 -1.97 8.45 -9.52
CA SER A 212 -0.60 8.69 -9.07
C SER A 212 0.37 7.59 -9.49
N MET A 213 -0.05 6.33 -9.42
CA MET A 213 0.79 5.20 -9.85
C MET A 213 1.04 5.22 -11.35
N ILE A 214 0.02 5.55 -12.17
CA ILE A 214 0.18 5.72 -13.61
C ILE A 214 1.14 6.87 -13.93
N LEU A 215 0.95 8.03 -13.30
CA LEU A 215 1.83 9.19 -13.49
C LEU A 215 3.28 8.87 -13.10
N SER A 216 3.50 8.11 -12.03
CA SER A 216 4.84 7.79 -11.52
C SER A 216 5.65 6.84 -12.42
N ILE A 217 5.01 6.16 -13.38
CA ILE A 217 5.68 5.33 -14.41
C ILE A 217 5.74 6.01 -15.78
N GLY A 218 5.43 7.30 -15.84
CA GLY A 218 5.50 8.11 -17.07
C GLY A 218 4.24 8.05 -17.93
N GLY A 219 3.12 7.54 -17.41
CA GLY A 219 1.83 7.62 -18.05
C GLY A 219 1.18 9.00 -17.93
N GLU A 220 0.06 9.20 -18.60
CA GLU A 220 -0.80 10.38 -18.47
C GLU A 220 -2.16 9.95 -17.96
N ALA A 221 -2.55 10.46 -16.78
CA ALA A 221 -3.81 10.14 -16.13
C ALA A 221 -4.49 11.39 -15.60
N ARG A 222 -5.81 11.29 -15.42
CA ARG A 222 -6.66 12.36 -14.91
C ARG A 222 -7.71 11.80 -13.96
N ILE A 223 -8.17 12.62 -13.01
CA ILE A 223 -9.21 12.25 -12.06
C ILE A 223 -10.51 12.95 -12.47
N ASN A 224 -11.60 12.22 -12.38
CA ASN A 224 -12.94 12.73 -12.66
C ASN A 224 -13.80 12.62 -11.44
N TYR A 225 -14.51 13.69 -11.12
CA TYR A 225 -15.64 13.68 -10.18
C TYR A 225 -16.92 13.81 -10.99
N ALA A 226 -17.75 12.80 -10.95
CA ALA A 226 -19.01 12.72 -11.69
C ALA A 226 -20.17 12.66 -10.72
N TYR A 227 -21.30 13.27 -11.10
CA TYR A 227 -22.48 13.43 -10.25
C TYR A 227 -23.74 13.00 -10.98
N ASP A 228 -24.60 12.30 -10.28
CA ASP A 228 -26.01 12.13 -10.64
C ASP A 228 -26.91 13.01 -9.74
N SER A 229 -28.23 12.72 -9.65
CA SER A 229 -29.16 13.49 -8.80
C SER A 229 -28.93 13.29 -7.31
N ASP A 230 -28.32 12.18 -6.90
CA ASP A 230 -28.33 11.70 -5.51
C ASP A 230 -26.95 11.34 -4.97
N SER A 231 -25.94 11.17 -5.85
CA SER A 231 -24.62 10.71 -5.48
C SER A 231 -23.50 11.31 -6.34
N GLY A 232 -22.30 11.31 -5.79
CA GLY A 232 -21.06 11.63 -6.48
C GLY A 232 -20.13 10.42 -6.49
N HIS A 233 -19.24 10.39 -7.48
CA HIS A 233 -18.26 9.33 -7.62
C HIS A 233 -16.97 9.84 -8.27
N ALA A 234 -15.83 9.45 -7.72
CA ALA A 234 -14.52 9.77 -8.28
C ALA A 234 -13.91 8.55 -8.98
N PHE A 235 -13.30 8.78 -10.13
CA PHE A 235 -12.60 7.74 -10.88
C PHE A 235 -11.45 8.28 -11.72
N THR A 236 -10.52 7.41 -12.05
CA THR A 236 -9.37 7.75 -12.89
C THR A 236 -9.61 7.34 -14.33
N GLU A 237 -9.09 8.12 -15.26
CA GLU A 237 -8.89 7.74 -16.65
C GLU A 237 -7.41 7.88 -17.02
N VAL A 238 -6.97 7.02 -17.93
CA VAL A 238 -5.61 7.03 -18.46
C VAL A 238 -5.63 7.31 -19.96
N ASN A 239 -4.77 8.20 -20.42
CA ASN A 239 -4.59 8.48 -21.84
C ASN A 239 -3.94 7.26 -22.52
N ILE A 240 -4.60 6.70 -23.53
CA ILE A 240 -4.11 5.62 -24.38
C ILE A 240 -3.87 6.08 -25.83
N GLY A 241 -3.89 7.39 -26.06
CA GLY A 241 -3.79 7.95 -27.40
C GLY A 241 -4.90 7.39 -28.32
N GLN A 242 -4.51 6.99 -29.52
CA GLN A 242 -5.42 6.33 -30.48
C GLN A 242 -5.26 4.80 -30.48
N THR A 243 -4.56 4.24 -29.50
CA THR A 243 -4.26 2.81 -29.41
C THR A 243 -5.54 1.96 -29.34
N LYS A 244 -5.59 0.89 -30.13
CA LYS A 244 -6.65 -0.11 -30.03
C LYS A 244 -6.33 -1.06 -28.88
N VAL A 245 -7.23 -1.12 -27.91
CA VAL A 245 -7.02 -1.87 -26.66
C VAL A 245 -8.03 -3.00 -26.44
N SER A 246 -9.08 -3.06 -27.27
CA SER A 246 -10.22 -3.99 -27.12
C SER A 246 -9.78 -5.45 -27.03
N ASP A 247 -8.93 -5.88 -27.97
CA ASP A 247 -8.54 -7.29 -28.09
C ASP A 247 -7.68 -7.74 -26.89
N TYR A 248 -6.80 -6.85 -26.41
CA TYR A 248 -5.98 -7.12 -25.24
C TYR A 248 -6.84 -7.19 -23.96
N ILE A 249 -7.71 -6.21 -23.75
CA ILE A 249 -8.56 -6.14 -22.55
C ILE A 249 -9.55 -7.30 -22.53
N SER A 250 -10.28 -7.54 -23.60
CA SER A 250 -11.27 -8.63 -23.67
C SER A 250 -10.62 -10.01 -23.45
N LYS A 251 -9.40 -10.21 -23.93
CA LYS A 251 -8.65 -11.45 -23.71
C LYS A 251 -8.12 -11.57 -22.29
N ARG A 252 -7.53 -10.49 -21.74
CA ARG A 252 -6.98 -10.47 -20.38
C ARG A 252 -8.05 -10.67 -19.30
N TYR A 253 -9.22 -10.06 -19.50
CA TYR A 253 -10.33 -10.05 -18.55
C TYR A 253 -11.51 -10.93 -18.99
N LYS A 254 -11.25 -11.96 -19.81
CA LYS A 254 -12.27 -12.84 -20.43
C LYS A 254 -13.33 -13.37 -19.46
N ASP A 255 -12.98 -13.59 -18.20
CA ASP A 255 -13.87 -14.16 -17.18
C ASP A 255 -14.85 -13.14 -16.58
N ILE A 256 -14.58 -11.86 -16.75
CA ILE A 256 -15.40 -10.76 -16.21
C ILE A 256 -15.86 -9.76 -17.27
N TYR A 257 -15.28 -9.82 -18.46
CA TYR A 257 -15.68 -8.97 -19.59
C TYR A 257 -17.00 -9.44 -20.19
N ASP A 258 -18.02 -8.60 -20.09
CA ASP A 258 -19.40 -8.92 -20.49
C ASP A 258 -19.70 -8.70 -21.99
N GLY A 259 -18.73 -8.27 -22.79
CA GLY A 259 -18.90 -7.95 -24.20
C GLY A 259 -19.52 -6.58 -24.49
N SER A 260 -19.76 -5.74 -23.48
CA SER A 260 -20.37 -4.40 -23.63
C SER A 260 -19.50 -3.38 -24.36
N GLY A 261 -18.27 -3.75 -24.71
CA GLY A 261 -17.29 -2.86 -25.33
C GLY A 261 -16.32 -2.27 -24.32
N ILE A 262 -15.36 -1.49 -24.82
CA ILE A 262 -14.39 -0.79 -24.00
C ILE A 262 -14.80 0.67 -23.85
N TRP A 263 -15.00 1.07 -22.61
CA TRP A 263 -15.47 2.41 -22.28
C TRP A 263 -14.30 3.38 -22.21
N THR A 264 -14.36 4.36 -23.11
CA THR A 264 -13.39 5.46 -23.20
C THR A 264 -14.13 6.76 -23.46
N ARG A 265 -13.56 7.88 -23.00
CA ARG A 265 -13.94 9.21 -23.48
C ARG A 265 -12.88 9.69 -24.46
N THR A 266 -13.29 10.46 -25.46
CA THR A 266 -12.38 11.02 -26.46
C THR A 266 -12.27 12.52 -26.22
N ASP A 267 -11.05 13.04 -26.15
CA ASP A 267 -10.81 14.47 -26.04
C ASP A 267 -10.91 15.15 -27.42
N PRO A 268 -10.92 16.49 -27.49
CA PRO A 268 -10.97 17.22 -28.75
C PRO A 268 -9.80 16.93 -29.70
N GLU A 269 -8.67 16.44 -29.18
CA GLU A 269 -7.49 16.06 -29.96
C GLU A 269 -7.59 14.66 -30.54
N GLY A 270 -8.65 13.92 -30.21
CA GLY A 270 -8.90 12.56 -30.63
C GLY A 270 -8.20 11.48 -29.78
N ASN A 271 -7.57 11.86 -28.66
CA ASN A 271 -7.00 10.88 -27.74
C ASN A 271 -8.11 10.20 -26.94
N LYS A 272 -7.96 8.91 -26.74
CA LYS A 272 -8.87 8.11 -25.93
C LYS A 272 -8.37 8.00 -24.51
N TRP A 273 -9.27 8.23 -23.58
CA TRP A 273 -9.07 8.14 -22.15
C TRP A 273 -9.81 6.90 -21.65
N LEU A 274 -9.05 5.88 -21.28
CA LEU A 274 -9.56 4.58 -20.83
C LEU A 274 -10.03 4.68 -19.38
N ASN A 275 -11.24 4.19 -19.12
CA ASN A 275 -11.79 4.14 -17.76
C ASN A 275 -10.99 3.17 -16.86
N LEU A 276 -10.60 3.65 -15.67
CA LEU A 276 -9.94 2.86 -14.61
C LEU A 276 -10.73 2.99 -13.29
N ASP A 277 -12.05 2.95 -13.40
CA ASP A 277 -12.94 3.05 -12.24
C ASP A 277 -12.96 1.74 -11.44
N TRP A 278 -12.96 1.86 -10.12
CA TRP A 278 -13.12 0.72 -9.23
C TRP A 278 -14.41 -0.07 -9.47
N PHE A 279 -15.54 0.63 -9.73
CA PHE A 279 -16.81 -0.01 -10.05
C PHE A 279 -16.80 -0.78 -11.38
N ALA A 280 -15.86 -0.48 -12.24
CA ALA A 280 -15.77 -1.09 -13.57
C ALA A 280 -15.19 -2.52 -13.57
N ASN A 281 -14.61 -2.98 -12.47
CA ASN A 281 -13.99 -4.29 -12.28
C ASN A 281 -12.75 -4.57 -13.15
N HIS A 282 -12.57 -3.87 -14.25
CA HIS A 282 -11.44 -4.00 -15.17
C HIS A 282 -11.21 -2.69 -15.94
N PRO A 283 -10.00 -2.43 -16.45
CA PRO A 283 -9.75 -1.30 -17.32
C PRO A 283 -10.69 -1.28 -18.52
N GLY A 284 -11.31 -0.13 -18.75
CA GLY A 284 -12.29 0.05 -19.83
C GLY A 284 -13.67 -0.56 -19.56
N GLY A 285 -14.00 -0.92 -18.33
CA GLY A 285 -15.36 -1.28 -17.97
C GLY A 285 -16.29 -0.07 -17.88
N LYS A 286 -17.58 -0.31 -17.63
CA LYS A 286 -18.63 0.70 -17.71
C LYS A 286 -18.42 1.85 -16.70
N TYR A 287 -18.67 3.07 -17.15
CA TYR A 287 -18.69 4.24 -16.26
C TYR A 287 -19.83 4.21 -15.26
N PHE A 288 -19.62 4.85 -14.12
CA PHE A 288 -20.68 5.32 -13.25
C PHE A 288 -21.72 6.13 -14.06
N ASN A 289 -23.01 5.97 -13.76
CA ASN A 289 -24.05 6.74 -14.42
C ASN A 289 -24.03 8.17 -13.86
N TYR A 290 -23.71 9.15 -14.68
CA TYR A 290 -23.61 10.55 -14.28
C TYR A 290 -24.40 11.46 -15.22
N ILE A 291 -24.73 12.65 -14.73
CA ILE A 291 -25.39 13.73 -15.50
C ILE A 291 -24.34 14.76 -15.94
N ASN A 292 -23.40 15.07 -15.03
CA ASN A 292 -22.30 16.00 -15.25
C ASN A 292 -21.10 15.63 -14.35
N GLY A 293 -20.00 16.35 -14.50
CA GLY A 293 -18.80 16.14 -13.69
C GLY A 293 -17.70 17.12 -14.02
N THR A 294 -16.61 17.00 -13.29
CA THR A 294 -15.39 17.78 -13.48
C THR A 294 -14.19 16.85 -13.67
N THR A 295 -13.39 17.12 -14.68
CA THR A 295 -12.12 16.44 -14.96
C THR A 295 -10.96 17.26 -14.42
N PHE A 296 -10.07 16.64 -13.65
CA PHE A 296 -8.85 17.22 -13.10
C PHE A 296 -7.62 16.65 -13.78
N TYR A 297 -6.88 17.47 -14.47
CA TYR A 297 -5.65 17.14 -15.18
C TYR A 297 -4.45 17.44 -14.28
N ILE A 298 -3.96 16.43 -13.61
CA ILE A 298 -2.98 16.55 -12.53
C ILE A 298 -1.65 17.13 -13.00
N LEU A 299 -1.12 16.66 -14.15
CA LEU A 299 0.16 17.13 -14.69
C LEU A 299 0.10 18.60 -15.16
N GLN A 300 -1.05 19.03 -15.65
CA GLN A 300 -1.27 20.34 -16.19
C GLN A 300 -1.75 21.34 -15.14
N ASN A 301 -2.13 20.85 -13.97
CA ASN A 301 -2.72 21.62 -12.88
C ASN A 301 -3.92 22.45 -13.35
N TYR A 302 -4.82 21.85 -14.10
CA TYR A 302 -6.07 22.49 -14.49
C TYR A 302 -7.25 21.51 -14.42
N CYS A 303 -8.47 22.02 -14.55
CA CYS A 303 -9.68 21.23 -14.59
C CYS A 303 -10.70 21.84 -15.57
N ASN A 304 -11.67 21.02 -15.97
CA ASN A 304 -12.84 21.44 -16.76
C ASN A 304 -14.06 20.58 -16.44
N ASP A 305 -15.23 21.20 -16.57
CA ASP A 305 -16.50 20.51 -16.41
C ASP A 305 -16.91 19.80 -17.71
N PHE A 306 -17.70 18.71 -17.59
CA PHE A 306 -18.22 17.91 -18.71
C PHE A 306 -19.65 17.44 -18.48
#